data_322c434b7bb509b8a7dc98fd224b4e78
#
_entry.id   322c434b7bb509b8a7dc98fd224b4e78
#
_cell.length_a   1.000
_cell.length_b   1.000
_cell.length_c   1.000
_cell.angle_alpha   90.00
_cell.angle_beta   90.00
_cell.angle_gamma   90.00
#
_symmetry.space_group_name_H-M   'P 1'
#
loop_
_entity.id
_entity.type
_entity.pdbx_description
1 polymer ?
#
loop_
_entity_poly.entity_id
_entity_poly.type
_entity_poly.pdbx_seq_one_letter_code
_entity_poly.pdbx_strand_id
1 'polypeptide(L)'
;MPRLFTGIELPPPLADALSDLAMPLAGAKWIEPEDMHITLRFAGDIDNPTANDFHAALSGIDEPAFQISLSGFGAFGGQQPRTLWAGVEQSPWLDALWRANERAARSAGLTSEKHSFKPHVTLARLKGTRPEAVARVLEQLGSFRTEPFQVERFVLFSSRPKVGGGPYVVEDAFDLRGAEYARQWNDI
;
A
#
# COMPACT_ATOMS: atom_id res chain seq x y z
N MET A 1 -17.48 -0.28 -14.38
CA MET A 1 -17.06 0.52 -13.21
C MET A 1 -15.72 -0.03 -12.74
N PRO A 2 -14.63 0.72 -12.88
CA PRO A 2 -13.33 0.28 -12.39
C PRO A 2 -13.30 0.31 -10.86
N ARG A 3 -12.56 -0.63 -10.27
CA ARG A 3 -12.25 -0.63 -8.84
C ARG A 3 -10.82 -0.14 -8.65
N LEU A 4 -10.69 1.09 -8.18
CA LEU A 4 -9.44 1.83 -8.18
C LEU A 4 -8.92 2.09 -6.76
N PHE A 5 -7.61 2.17 -6.64
CA PHE A 5 -6.92 2.68 -5.45
C PHE A 5 -5.55 3.23 -5.83
N THR A 6 -5.00 4.13 -5.03
CA THR A 6 -3.63 4.60 -5.19
C THR A 6 -2.71 3.96 -4.16
N GLY A 7 -1.46 3.80 -4.52
CA GLY A 7 -0.47 3.21 -3.64
C GLY A 7 0.96 3.42 -4.10
N ILE A 8 1.86 2.89 -3.29
CA ILE A 8 3.30 2.89 -3.53
C ILE A 8 3.74 1.44 -3.78
N GLU A 9 4.41 1.20 -4.88
CA GLU A 9 5.03 -0.08 -5.19
C GLU A 9 6.25 -0.31 -4.28
N LEU A 10 6.54 -1.56 -3.97
CA LEU A 10 7.75 -1.92 -3.25
C LEU A 10 8.88 -2.21 -4.25
N PRO A 11 10.15 -1.94 -3.87
CA PRO A 11 11.28 -2.49 -4.60
C PRO A 11 11.14 -4.02 -4.70
N PRO A 12 11.35 -4.63 -5.90
CA PRO A 12 11.19 -6.07 -6.07
C PRO A 12 11.98 -6.93 -5.07
N PRO A 13 13.25 -6.62 -4.73
CA PRO A 13 13.97 -7.40 -3.72
C PRO A 13 13.32 -7.38 -2.33
N LEU A 14 12.69 -6.25 -1.96
CA LEU A 14 11.97 -6.14 -0.69
C LEU A 14 10.67 -6.95 -0.71
N ALA A 15 9.91 -6.88 -1.79
CA ALA A 15 8.70 -7.68 -1.96
C ALA A 15 8.99 -9.18 -1.91
N ASP A 16 10.07 -9.63 -2.56
CA ASP A 16 10.54 -11.02 -2.51
C ASP A 16 10.91 -11.43 -1.08
N ALA A 17 11.68 -10.60 -0.37
CA ALA A 17 12.06 -10.86 1.02
C ALA A 17 10.86 -10.96 1.95
N LEU A 18 9.83 -10.13 1.76
CA LEU A 18 8.58 -10.20 2.53
C LEU A 18 7.78 -11.46 2.18
N SER A 19 7.76 -11.87 0.91
CA SER A 19 7.10 -13.09 0.46
C SER A 19 7.73 -14.34 1.08
N ASP A 20 9.05 -14.36 1.26
CA ASP A 20 9.80 -15.46 1.90
C ASP A 20 9.45 -15.66 3.39
N LEU A 21 8.78 -14.69 4.01
CA LEU A 21 8.31 -14.80 5.39
C LEU A 21 7.04 -15.67 5.50
N ALA A 22 6.41 -16.04 4.40
CA ALA A 22 5.19 -16.85 4.40
C ALA A 22 5.43 -18.19 5.12
N MET A 23 4.50 -18.54 6.00
CA MET A 23 4.56 -19.76 6.79
C MET A 23 3.16 -20.37 6.93
N PRO A 24 3.05 -21.64 7.36
CA PRO A 24 1.75 -22.27 7.57
C PRO A 24 0.90 -21.49 8.59
N LEU A 25 -0.26 -21.02 8.15
CA LEU A 25 -1.25 -20.32 8.98
C LEU A 25 -2.63 -20.62 8.43
N ALA A 26 -3.45 -21.32 9.21
CA ALA A 26 -4.80 -21.68 8.81
C ALA A 26 -5.63 -20.43 8.50
N GLY A 27 -6.30 -20.42 7.34
CA GLY A 27 -7.12 -19.32 6.89
C GLY A 27 -6.35 -18.16 6.23
N ALA A 28 -5.02 -18.25 6.15
CA ALA A 28 -4.21 -17.23 5.51
C ALA A 28 -4.11 -17.43 3.99
N LYS A 29 -4.33 -16.35 3.25
CA LYS A 29 -3.96 -16.22 1.85
C LYS A 29 -2.82 -15.20 1.78
N TRP A 30 -1.61 -15.70 1.57
CA TRP A 30 -0.42 -14.86 1.43
C TRP A 30 -0.46 -14.09 0.12
N ILE A 31 0.06 -12.86 0.15
CA ILE A 31 0.09 -11.95 -1.00
C ILE A 31 1.32 -12.26 -1.84
N GLU A 32 1.12 -12.35 -3.15
CA GLU A 32 2.23 -12.50 -4.10
C GLU A 32 3.11 -11.24 -4.13
N PRO A 33 4.43 -11.36 -4.36
CA PRO A 33 5.34 -10.22 -4.33
C PRO A 33 4.91 -9.06 -5.22
N GLU A 34 4.45 -9.36 -6.42
CA GLU A 34 4.00 -8.37 -7.41
C GLU A 34 2.72 -7.61 -7.02
N ASP A 35 1.96 -8.15 -6.08
CA ASP A 35 0.75 -7.52 -5.54
C ASP A 35 1.00 -6.76 -4.23
N MET A 36 2.22 -6.80 -3.68
CA MET A 36 2.57 -6.08 -2.46
C MET A 36 2.72 -4.59 -2.72
N HIS A 37 2.09 -3.78 -1.89
CA HIS A 37 2.11 -2.32 -2.01
C HIS A 37 1.75 -1.65 -0.68
N ILE A 38 2.00 -0.35 -0.58
CA ILE A 38 1.47 0.50 0.49
C ILE A 38 0.28 1.26 -0.09
N THR A 39 -0.92 1.02 0.40
CA THR A 39 -2.13 1.74 -0.05
C THR A 39 -2.11 3.17 0.47
N LEU A 40 -2.36 4.15 -0.42
CA LEU A 40 -2.56 5.54 -0.07
C LEU A 40 -4.05 5.87 0.04
N ARG A 41 -4.82 5.63 -1.00
CA ARG A 41 -6.25 5.97 -1.03
C ARG A 41 -7.06 4.96 -1.82
N PHE A 42 -8.05 4.38 -1.18
CA PHE A 42 -8.96 3.44 -1.81
C PHE A 42 -10.17 4.20 -2.37
N ALA A 43 -10.38 4.17 -3.68
CA ALA A 43 -11.53 4.79 -4.35
C ALA A 43 -12.73 3.85 -4.47
N GLY A 44 -12.48 2.54 -4.57
CA GLY A 44 -13.53 1.54 -4.73
C GLY A 44 -14.07 1.43 -6.15
N ASP A 45 -15.27 0.88 -6.28
CA ASP A 45 -15.98 0.75 -7.56
C ASP A 45 -16.63 2.09 -7.90
N ILE A 46 -16.03 2.85 -8.82
CA ILE A 46 -16.46 4.16 -9.24
C ILE A 46 -16.81 4.19 -10.72
N ASP A 47 -17.65 5.13 -11.15
CA ASP A 47 -17.97 5.30 -12.55
C ASP A 47 -16.82 5.94 -13.34
N ASN A 48 -16.89 5.87 -14.66
CA ASN A 48 -15.83 6.39 -15.51
C ASN A 48 -15.64 7.93 -15.41
N PRO A 49 -16.68 8.76 -15.33
CA PRO A 49 -16.49 10.18 -15.09
C PRO A 49 -15.74 10.47 -13.80
N THR A 50 -16.14 9.88 -12.69
CA THR A 50 -15.44 10.02 -11.39
C THR A 50 -14.02 9.50 -11.46
N ALA A 51 -13.77 8.39 -12.16
CA ALA A 51 -12.42 7.86 -12.37
C ALA A 51 -11.52 8.83 -13.15
N ASN A 52 -12.07 9.48 -14.18
CA ASN A 52 -11.34 10.48 -14.96
C ASN A 52 -11.02 11.74 -14.13
N ASP A 53 -11.99 12.21 -13.35
CA ASP A 53 -11.80 13.36 -12.45
C ASP A 53 -10.76 13.06 -11.39
N PHE A 54 -10.79 11.84 -10.82
CA PHE A 54 -9.80 11.40 -9.84
C PHE A 54 -8.41 11.32 -10.46
N HIS A 55 -8.27 10.71 -11.63
CA HIS A 55 -7.00 10.64 -12.37
C HIS A 55 -6.45 12.05 -12.65
N ALA A 56 -7.27 12.96 -13.14
CA ALA A 56 -6.86 14.35 -13.42
C ALA A 56 -6.37 15.06 -12.14
N ALA A 57 -7.06 14.86 -11.01
CA ALA A 57 -6.67 15.44 -9.73
C ALA A 57 -5.36 14.85 -9.22
N LEU A 58 -5.13 13.54 -9.39
CA LEU A 58 -3.87 12.87 -9.04
C LEU A 58 -2.69 13.42 -9.84
N SER A 59 -2.90 13.71 -11.12
CA SER A 59 -1.87 14.28 -12.00
C SER A 59 -1.39 15.67 -11.56
N GLY A 60 -2.17 16.38 -10.76
CA GLY A 60 -1.82 17.70 -10.20
C GLY A 60 -1.08 17.65 -8.86
N ILE A 61 -0.82 16.47 -8.32
CA ILE A 61 -0.08 16.33 -7.04
C ILE A 61 1.40 16.68 -7.27
N ASP A 62 1.91 17.63 -6.48
CA ASP A 62 3.29 18.11 -6.51
C ASP A 62 3.94 17.91 -5.13
N GLU A 63 4.23 16.67 -4.79
CA GLU A 63 4.93 16.28 -3.56
C GLU A 63 6.36 15.81 -3.91
N PRO A 64 7.34 16.01 -3.02
CA PRO A 64 8.72 15.57 -3.27
C PRO A 64 8.88 14.06 -3.13
N ALA A 65 9.86 13.50 -3.84
CA ALA A 65 10.37 12.15 -3.60
C ALA A 65 10.99 12.07 -2.20
N PHE A 66 10.88 10.91 -1.54
CA PHE A 66 11.34 10.72 -0.16
C PHE A 66 11.75 9.27 0.08
N GLN A 67 12.37 9.04 1.24
CA GLN A 67 12.73 7.69 1.69
C GLN A 67 11.81 7.25 2.82
N ILE A 68 11.51 5.94 2.87
CA ILE A 68 10.80 5.28 3.95
C ILE A 68 11.44 3.93 4.28
N SER A 69 11.18 3.46 5.50
CA SER A 69 11.53 2.12 5.96
C SER A 69 10.29 1.39 6.43
N LEU A 70 10.30 0.07 6.28
CA LEU A 70 9.32 -0.78 6.95
C LEU A 70 9.82 -1.12 8.35
N SER A 71 8.91 -1.22 9.31
CA SER A 71 9.22 -1.56 10.70
C SER A 71 8.09 -2.29 11.37
N GLY A 72 8.40 -3.44 11.93
CA GLY A 72 7.49 -4.25 12.72
C GLY A 72 6.42 -4.97 11.91
N PHE A 73 5.73 -5.87 12.59
CA PHE A 73 4.59 -6.62 12.06
C PHE A 73 3.38 -6.43 12.95
N GLY A 74 2.21 -6.61 12.39
CA GLY A 74 0.97 -6.53 13.13
C GLY A 74 -0.18 -7.17 12.39
N ALA A 75 -1.35 -7.11 13.00
CA ALA A 75 -2.58 -7.61 12.42
C ALA A 75 -3.74 -6.64 12.68
N PHE A 76 -4.69 -6.61 11.75
CA PHE A 76 -5.97 -5.95 11.92
C PHE A 76 -7.08 -6.97 12.15
N GLY A 77 -8.11 -6.58 12.91
CA GLY A 77 -9.32 -7.37 13.14
C GLY A 77 -9.49 -7.89 14.57
N GLY A 78 -8.51 -7.71 15.44
CA GLY A 78 -8.61 -8.10 16.86
C GLY A 78 -8.99 -9.58 17.06
N GLN A 79 -10.15 -9.84 17.65
CA GLN A 79 -10.66 -11.20 17.87
C GLN A 79 -11.08 -11.95 16.60
N GLN A 80 -11.23 -11.21 15.50
CA GLN A 80 -11.45 -11.77 14.16
C GLN A 80 -10.38 -11.24 13.19
N PRO A 81 -9.17 -11.79 13.24
CA PRO A 81 -8.07 -11.31 12.42
C PRO A 81 -8.43 -11.36 10.93
N ARG A 82 -8.12 -10.28 10.22
CA ARG A 82 -8.43 -10.14 8.78
C ARG A 82 -7.20 -9.88 7.92
N THR A 83 -6.17 -9.28 8.49
CA THR A 83 -4.99 -8.87 7.75
C THR A 83 -3.75 -9.00 8.63
N LEU A 84 -2.73 -9.67 8.11
CA LEU A 84 -1.36 -9.65 8.64
C LEU A 84 -0.55 -8.67 7.78
N TRP A 85 0.25 -7.80 8.40
CA TRP A 85 0.94 -6.74 7.69
C TRP A 85 2.34 -6.44 8.26
N ALA A 86 3.18 -5.85 7.40
CA ALA A 86 4.41 -5.16 7.80
C ALA A 86 4.13 -3.66 7.92
N GLY A 87 4.58 -3.05 9.00
CA GLY A 87 4.38 -1.62 9.27
C GLY A 87 5.32 -0.75 8.47
N VAL A 88 4.95 0.52 8.32
CA VAL A 88 5.80 1.57 7.74
C VAL A 88 6.15 2.56 8.83
N GLU A 89 7.42 2.96 8.91
CA GLU A 89 7.85 3.99 9.86
C GLU A 89 7.14 5.32 9.59
N GLN A 90 6.88 6.07 10.65
CA GLN A 90 6.29 7.40 10.53
C GLN A 90 7.16 8.29 9.64
N SER A 91 6.51 8.93 8.66
CA SER A 91 7.16 9.83 7.73
C SER A 91 6.25 11.03 7.44
N PRO A 92 6.68 12.26 7.73
CA PRO A 92 5.89 13.44 7.39
C PRO A 92 5.69 13.59 5.88
N TRP A 93 6.60 13.08 5.07
CA TRP A 93 6.51 13.08 3.62
C TRP A 93 5.46 12.09 3.11
N LEU A 94 5.39 10.90 3.71
CA LEU A 94 4.34 9.92 3.41
C LEU A 94 2.96 10.44 3.82
N ASP A 95 2.86 11.08 4.99
CA ASP A 95 1.63 11.72 5.45
C ASP A 95 1.18 12.85 4.52
N ALA A 96 2.12 13.65 4.01
CA ALA A 96 1.82 14.71 3.04
C ALA A 96 1.28 14.13 1.72
N LEU A 97 1.92 13.08 1.20
CA LEU A 97 1.47 12.39 0.00
C LEU A 97 0.08 11.75 0.19
N TRP A 98 -0.16 11.11 1.33
CA TRP A 98 -1.50 10.60 1.67
C TRP A 98 -2.55 11.70 1.68
N ARG A 99 -2.29 12.83 2.34
CA ARG A 99 -3.21 13.97 2.37
C ARG A 99 -3.47 14.55 0.98
N ALA A 100 -2.45 14.57 0.12
CA ALA A 100 -2.61 15.02 -1.27
C ALA A 100 -3.53 14.06 -2.05
N ASN A 101 -3.39 12.76 -1.88
CA ASN A 101 -4.28 11.75 -2.45
C ASN A 101 -5.72 11.88 -1.92
N GLU A 102 -5.88 12.14 -0.62
CA GLU A 102 -7.21 12.35 -0.02
C GLU A 102 -7.88 13.61 -0.58
N ARG A 103 -7.13 14.72 -0.73
CA ARG A 103 -7.65 15.94 -1.38
C ARG A 103 -8.07 15.69 -2.83
N ALA A 104 -7.26 14.95 -3.59
CA ALA A 104 -7.58 14.57 -4.97
C ALA A 104 -8.86 13.74 -5.05
N ALA A 105 -9.00 12.75 -4.17
CA ALA A 105 -10.21 11.93 -4.10
C ALA A 105 -11.46 12.75 -3.78
N ARG A 106 -11.37 13.66 -2.82
CA ARG A 106 -12.48 14.55 -2.44
C ARG A 106 -12.85 15.51 -3.58
N SER A 107 -11.87 16.05 -4.29
CA SER A 107 -12.14 16.95 -5.44
C SER A 107 -12.85 16.22 -6.59
N ALA A 108 -12.64 14.91 -6.71
CA ALA A 108 -13.35 14.04 -7.65
C ALA A 108 -14.73 13.56 -7.13
N GLY A 109 -15.19 14.07 -5.97
CA GLY A 109 -16.49 13.72 -5.40
C GLY A 109 -16.51 12.45 -4.55
N LEU A 110 -15.35 11.86 -4.25
CA LEU A 110 -15.29 10.69 -3.38
C LEU A 110 -15.46 11.10 -1.90
N THR A 111 -16.08 10.22 -1.11
CA THR A 111 -16.24 10.45 0.32
C THR A 111 -14.90 10.41 1.04
N SER A 112 -14.76 11.22 2.10
CA SER A 112 -13.56 11.22 2.95
C SER A 112 -13.34 9.86 3.60
N GLU A 113 -12.07 9.47 3.75
CA GLU A 113 -11.72 8.32 4.58
C GLU A 113 -12.14 8.55 6.03
N LYS A 114 -12.77 7.53 6.61
CA LYS A 114 -13.28 7.58 8.00
C LYS A 114 -12.22 7.19 9.04
N HIS A 115 -11.16 6.55 8.60
CA HIS A 115 -10.13 5.99 9.47
C HIS A 115 -8.84 6.79 9.38
N SER A 116 -8.09 6.82 10.48
CA SER A 116 -6.73 7.36 10.49
C SER A 116 -5.83 6.57 9.54
N PHE A 117 -4.91 7.26 8.89
CA PHE A 117 -3.91 6.64 8.02
C PHE A 117 -2.94 5.79 8.84
N LYS A 118 -2.93 4.49 8.55
CA LYS A 118 -1.98 3.52 9.13
C LYS A 118 -1.26 2.80 7.99
N PRO A 119 -0.16 3.38 7.47
CA PRO A 119 0.52 2.81 6.32
C PRO A 119 1.12 1.44 6.65
N HIS A 120 0.88 0.50 5.77
CA HIS A 120 1.33 -0.88 5.93
C HIS A 120 1.40 -1.60 4.58
N VAL A 121 2.16 -2.69 4.56
CA VAL A 121 2.16 -3.67 3.47
C VAL A 121 1.39 -4.90 3.93
N THR A 122 0.33 -5.25 3.27
CA THR A 122 -0.40 -6.50 3.55
C THR A 122 0.44 -7.70 3.14
N LEU A 123 0.70 -8.61 4.07
CA LEU A 123 1.42 -9.85 3.85
C LEU A 123 0.47 -11.03 3.60
N ALA A 124 -0.65 -11.07 4.32
CA ALA A 124 -1.67 -12.09 4.16
C ALA A 124 -3.07 -11.57 4.49
N ARG A 125 -4.05 -12.06 3.75
CA ARG A 125 -5.47 -11.92 4.10
C ARG A 125 -5.90 -13.12 4.91
N LEU A 126 -6.62 -12.88 6.01
CA LEU A 126 -6.99 -13.91 6.98
C LEU A 126 -8.51 -14.11 6.96
N LYS A 127 -8.93 -15.37 7.00
CA LYS A 127 -10.36 -15.74 7.10
C LYS A 127 -10.51 -16.95 8.04
N GLY A 128 -11.24 -16.76 9.13
CA GLY A 128 -11.41 -17.81 10.13
C GLY A 128 -10.13 -18.17 10.88
N THR A 129 -9.12 -17.32 10.84
CA THR A 129 -7.85 -17.50 11.54
C THR A 129 -8.02 -17.16 13.01
N ARG A 130 -7.49 -18.01 13.90
CA ARG A 130 -7.56 -17.78 15.34
C ARG A 130 -6.58 -16.69 15.78
N PRO A 131 -6.96 -15.78 16.70
CA PRO A 131 -6.06 -14.75 17.22
C PRO A 131 -4.77 -15.32 17.80
N GLU A 132 -4.82 -16.47 18.47
CA GLU A 132 -3.66 -17.13 19.07
C GLU A 132 -2.67 -17.64 18.00
N ALA A 133 -3.19 -18.08 16.85
CA ALA A 133 -2.35 -18.49 15.72
C ALA A 133 -1.63 -17.29 15.12
N VAL A 134 -2.30 -16.15 14.99
CA VAL A 134 -1.70 -14.88 14.53
C VAL A 134 -0.64 -14.40 15.52
N ALA A 135 -0.92 -14.45 16.82
CA ALA A 135 0.04 -14.06 17.86
C ALA A 135 1.33 -14.89 17.78
N ARG A 136 1.22 -16.20 17.57
CA ARG A 136 2.39 -17.09 17.39
C ARG A 136 3.20 -16.74 16.14
N VAL A 137 2.52 -16.41 15.03
CA VAL A 137 3.20 -15.97 13.80
C VAL A 137 3.95 -14.66 14.05
N LEU A 138 3.31 -13.67 14.69
CA LEU A 138 3.95 -12.39 15.01
C LEU A 138 5.16 -12.57 15.94
N GLU A 139 5.05 -13.45 16.94
CA GLU A 139 6.15 -13.80 17.82
C GLU A 139 7.31 -14.44 17.04
N GLN A 140 7.00 -15.34 16.12
CA GLN A 140 7.97 -16.04 15.28
C GLN A 140 8.67 -15.10 14.28
N LEU A 141 7.94 -14.13 13.71
CA LEU A 141 8.50 -13.10 12.84
C LEU A 141 9.44 -12.14 13.60
N GLY A 142 9.17 -11.89 14.87
CA GLY A 142 10.01 -11.09 15.75
C GLY A 142 10.10 -9.61 15.36
N SER A 143 11.27 -9.02 15.66
CA SER A 143 11.56 -7.64 15.27
C SER A 143 11.98 -7.58 13.80
N PHE A 144 11.51 -6.53 13.12
CA PHE A 144 11.77 -6.32 11.70
C PHE A 144 11.95 -4.83 11.41
N ARG A 145 12.98 -4.52 10.65
CA ARG A 145 13.22 -3.19 10.10
C ARG A 145 14.02 -3.31 8.82
N THR A 146 13.62 -2.57 7.79
CA THR A 146 14.37 -2.51 6.54
C THR A 146 15.32 -1.33 6.50
N GLU A 147 16.31 -1.40 5.63
CA GLU A 147 17.00 -0.20 5.17
C GLU A 147 15.99 0.74 4.49
N PRO A 148 16.24 2.06 4.54
CA PRO A 148 15.41 3.01 3.82
C PRO A 148 15.45 2.74 2.31
N PHE A 149 14.30 2.86 1.67
CA PHE A 149 14.19 2.81 0.21
C PHE A 149 13.52 4.06 -0.34
N GLN A 150 13.86 4.40 -1.57
CA GLN A 150 13.38 5.61 -2.23
C GLN A 150 11.97 5.41 -2.77
N VAL A 151 11.09 6.38 -2.50
CA VAL A 151 9.78 6.53 -3.12
C VAL A 151 9.87 7.64 -4.14
N GLU A 152 9.86 7.28 -5.42
CA GLU A 152 10.03 8.20 -6.55
C GLU A 152 8.71 8.51 -7.25
N ARG A 153 7.71 7.65 -7.05
CA ARG A 153 6.39 7.77 -7.67
C ARG A 153 5.32 7.09 -6.81
N PHE A 154 4.09 7.44 -7.06
CA PHE A 154 2.94 6.65 -6.65
C PHE A 154 2.13 6.23 -7.88
N VAL A 155 1.27 5.24 -7.73
CA VAL A 155 0.55 4.66 -8.86
C VAL A 155 -0.95 4.58 -8.59
N LEU A 156 -1.72 4.63 -9.67
CA LEU A 156 -3.13 4.30 -9.69
C LEU A 156 -3.26 2.83 -10.09
N PHE A 157 -3.76 2.01 -9.18
CA PHE A 157 -4.03 0.60 -9.42
C PHE A 157 -5.51 0.37 -9.73
N SER A 158 -5.77 -0.64 -10.55
CA SER A 158 -7.07 -1.30 -10.60
C SER A 158 -7.01 -2.71 -10.01
N SER A 159 -8.13 -3.12 -9.46
CA SER A 159 -8.37 -4.48 -8.99
C SER A 159 -9.64 -5.05 -9.63
N ARG A 160 -9.92 -6.33 -9.38
CA ARG A 160 -11.12 -6.98 -9.90
C ARG A 160 -12.38 -6.23 -9.43
N PRO A 161 -13.23 -5.74 -10.36
CA PRO A 161 -14.46 -5.04 -9.98
C PRO A 161 -15.35 -5.90 -9.07
N LYS A 162 -16.02 -5.27 -8.10
CA LYS A 162 -16.93 -5.87 -7.11
C LYS A 162 -16.28 -6.84 -6.12
N VAL A 163 -15.26 -7.58 -6.52
CA VAL A 163 -14.61 -8.61 -5.69
C VAL A 163 -13.38 -8.08 -4.97
N GLY A 164 -12.59 -7.25 -5.66
CA GLY A 164 -11.30 -6.77 -5.17
C GLY A 164 -10.20 -7.85 -5.21
N GLY A 165 -9.04 -7.49 -4.67
CA GLY A 165 -7.86 -8.36 -4.66
C GLY A 165 -7.13 -8.43 -5.99
N GLY A 166 -5.92 -8.98 -5.93
CA GLY A 166 -5.04 -9.14 -7.09
C GLY A 166 -5.50 -10.20 -8.09
N PRO A 167 -4.81 -10.31 -9.23
CA PRO A 167 -3.68 -9.44 -9.58
C PRO A 167 -4.10 -7.98 -9.77
N TYR A 168 -3.23 -7.05 -9.36
CA TYR A 168 -3.43 -5.62 -9.56
C TYR A 168 -2.79 -5.16 -10.86
N VAL A 169 -3.42 -4.18 -11.51
CA VAL A 169 -2.92 -3.56 -12.74
C VAL A 169 -2.58 -2.11 -12.45
N VAL A 170 -1.39 -1.68 -12.86
CA VAL A 170 -1.00 -0.27 -12.84
C VAL A 170 -1.67 0.42 -14.02
N GLU A 171 -2.64 1.29 -13.73
CA GLU A 171 -3.35 2.08 -14.76
C GLU A 171 -2.55 3.32 -15.15
N ASP A 172 -1.90 3.95 -14.19
CA ASP A 172 -0.99 5.07 -14.43
C ASP A 172 -0.03 5.26 -13.26
N ALA A 173 1.06 5.98 -13.51
CA ALA A 173 2.10 6.32 -12.54
C ALA A 173 2.35 7.82 -12.53
N PHE A 174 2.57 8.38 -11.33
CA PHE A 174 2.75 9.81 -11.09
C PHE A 174 4.10 10.02 -10.41
N ASP A 175 5.04 10.63 -11.12
CA ASP A 175 6.37 10.92 -10.59
C ASP A 175 6.29 12.00 -9.50
N LEU A 176 7.05 11.78 -8.42
CA LEU A 176 7.26 12.76 -7.38
C LEU A 176 8.37 13.72 -7.78
N ARG A 177 8.31 14.96 -7.27
CA ARG A 177 9.28 16.00 -7.61
C ARG A 177 10.69 15.61 -7.15
N GLY A 178 11.65 15.75 -8.06
CA GLY A 178 13.04 15.40 -7.79
C GLY A 178 13.39 13.92 -7.96
N ALA A 179 12.44 13.11 -8.43
CA ALA A 179 12.68 11.68 -8.69
C ALA A 179 13.83 11.43 -9.69
N GLU A 180 13.99 12.32 -10.67
CA GLU A 180 15.09 12.25 -11.64
C GLU A 180 16.47 12.38 -10.98
N TYR A 181 16.61 13.17 -9.92
CA TYR A 181 17.87 13.31 -9.18
C TYR A 181 18.16 12.08 -8.31
N ALA A 182 17.13 11.45 -7.74
CA ALA A 182 17.27 10.25 -6.93
C ALA A 182 17.80 9.06 -7.76
N ARG A 183 17.38 8.95 -9.02
CA ARG A 183 17.83 7.88 -9.93
C ARG A 183 19.32 7.97 -10.27
N GLN A 184 19.89 9.19 -10.39
CA GLN A 184 21.30 9.40 -10.71
C GLN A 184 22.26 8.94 -9.61
N TRP A 185 21.82 8.85 -8.36
CA TRP A 185 22.63 8.41 -7.22
C TRP A 185 22.63 6.89 -6.99
N ASN A 186 21.65 6.18 -7.54
CA ASN A 186 21.54 4.73 -7.43
C ASN A 186 22.33 3.96 -8.51
N ASP A 187 22.82 4.65 -9.55
CA ASP A 187 23.59 4.07 -10.65
C ASP A 187 25.12 4.23 -10.47
N ILE A 188 25.58 4.70 -9.30
CA ILE A 188 27.00 4.80 -8.92
C ILE A 188 27.31 3.80 -7.82
#